data_e749df1cfcfd6b4cc5372bda95a6a5c9
#
_entry.id   e749df1cfcfd6b4cc5372bda95a6a5c9
#
_cell.length_a   1.000
_cell.length_b   1.000
_cell.length_c   1.000
_cell.angle_alpha   90.00
_cell.angle_beta   90.00
_cell.angle_gamma   90.00
#
_symmetry.space_group_name_H-M   'P 1'
#
loop_
_entity.id
_entity.type
_entity.pdbx_description
1 polymer ?
#
loop_
_entity_poly.entity_id
_entity_poly.type
_entity_poly.pdbx_seq_one_letter_code
_entity_poly.pdbx_strand_id
1 'polypeptide(L)'
;AQSLYEKKLLTYPRTDSRYLTSDMAETVSCVIHLTAKLPPFDSCTDFFPLVETMVSDKDVSDHHAIIPTMEIEKADIKGLPLGERNLFLLVCCKLLCASAEPYVYETVTATFDCCGHSFTAKGKRVLAEGWREIDRIFRAFLKEKPADGDGGTLPDFTEGQTFDGAEVAVTEHFTQPPKPYTEDTLLSAMENAGKEDTPEDAERKGLGTPATRAAIIEKLVAAGFVERKGKSLIPTKAGINLVTVL
;
A
#
# COMPACT_ATOMS: atom_id res chain seq x y z
N ALA A 1 7.40 15.32 -2.81
CA ALA A 1 8.12 14.54 -3.83
C ALA A 1 8.95 15.46 -4.75
N GLN A 2 8.35 16.48 -5.38
CA GLN A 2 9.05 17.37 -6.32
C GLN A 2 10.33 17.98 -5.74
N SER A 3 10.28 18.53 -4.54
CA SER A 3 11.47 19.10 -3.86
C SER A 3 12.57 18.05 -3.61
N LEU A 4 12.22 16.80 -3.28
CA LEU A 4 13.17 15.71 -3.10
C LEU A 4 13.83 15.30 -4.43
N TYR A 5 13.08 15.36 -5.53
CA TYR A 5 13.61 15.16 -6.87
C TYR A 5 14.60 16.27 -7.26
N GLU A 6 14.26 17.54 -7.02
CA GLU A 6 15.13 18.70 -7.27
C GLU A 6 16.42 18.64 -6.42
N LYS A 7 16.33 18.09 -5.21
CA LYS A 7 17.49 17.76 -4.36
C LYS A 7 18.24 16.49 -4.80
N LYS A 8 17.80 15.84 -5.88
CA LYS A 8 18.35 14.60 -6.40
C LYS A 8 18.29 13.41 -5.44
N LEU A 9 17.43 13.46 -4.42
CA LEU A 9 17.26 12.37 -3.44
C LEU A 9 16.31 11.28 -3.91
N LEU A 10 15.35 11.63 -4.77
CA LEU A 10 14.39 10.71 -5.40
C LEU A 10 14.48 10.83 -6.92
N THR A 11 14.08 9.77 -7.61
CA THR A 11 13.84 9.78 -9.05
C THR A 11 12.57 10.57 -9.40
N TYR A 12 12.25 10.73 -10.68
CA TYR A 12 11.15 11.58 -11.14
C TYR A 12 9.80 11.17 -10.54
N PRO A 13 9.06 12.10 -9.88
CA PRO A 13 7.91 11.74 -9.04
C PRO A 13 6.58 11.60 -9.79
N ARG A 14 6.50 11.96 -11.08
CA ARG A 14 5.26 11.92 -11.86
C ARG A 14 5.26 10.70 -12.76
N THR A 15 5.15 9.52 -12.16
CA THR A 15 5.09 8.24 -12.86
C THR A 15 3.93 7.41 -12.33
N ASP A 16 3.36 6.58 -13.15
CA ASP A 16 2.40 5.53 -12.81
C ASP A 16 3.05 4.13 -12.77
N SER A 17 4.30 4.00 -13.21
CA SER A 17 5.02 2.75 -13.12
C SER A 17 5.36 2.39 -11.68
N ARG A 18 5.23 1.10 -11.39
CA ARG A 18 5.63 0.45 -10.12
C ARG A 18 6.88 -0.41 -10.30
N TYR A 19 7.44 -0.44 -11.51
CA TYR A 19 8.56 -1.28 -11.90
C TYR A 19 9.77 -0.45 -12.29
N LEU A 20 10.91 -1.13 -12.33
CA LEU A 20 12.19 -0.62 -12.77
C LEU A 20 12.59 -1.30 -14.08
N THR A 21 13.51 -0.71 -14.82
CA THR A 21 14.06 -1.30 -16.04
C THR A 21 15.24 -2.23 -15.74
N SER A 22 15.50 -3.18 -16.61
CA SER A 22 16.54 -4.21 -16.42
C SER A 22 17.95 -3.62 -16.32
N ASP A 23 18.23 -2.52 -17.02
CA ASP A 23 19.51 -1.81 -16.97
C ASP A 23 19.79 -1.15 -15.61
N MET A 24 18.78 -0.96 -14.76
CA MET A 24 18.91 -0.37 -13.43
C MET A 24 19.28 -1.39 -12.35
N ALA A 25 19.23 -2.69 -12.61
CA ALA A 25 19.32 -3.72 -11.57
C ALA A 25 20.56 -3.59 -10.67
N GLU A 26 21.74 -3.34 -11.24
CA GLU A 26 22.98 -3.16 -10.49
C GLU A 26 22.96 -1.90 -9.61
N THR A 27 22.54 -0.77 -10.19
CA THR A 27 22.42 0.51 -9.47
C THR A 27 21.42 0.40 -8.33
N VAL A 28 20.28 -0.25 -8.57
CA VAL A 28 19.23 -0.43 -7.57
C VAL A 28 19.73 -1.29 -6.41
N SER A 29 20.50 -2.35 -6.67
CA SER A 29 21.11 -3.15 -5.62
C SER A 29 21.99 -2.30 -4.69
N CYS A 30 22.80 -1.40 -5.24
CA CYS A 30 23.59 -0.44 -4.45
C CYS A 30 22.70 0.52 -3.63
N VAL A 31 21.65 1.08 -4.24
CA VAL A 31 20.70 1.98 -3.56
C VAL A 31 19.99 1.26 -2.41
N ILE A 32 19.59 0.00 -2.58
CA ILE A 32 18.97 -0.82 -1.53
C ILE A 32 19.92 -0.96 -0.34
N HIS A 33 21.18 -1.30 -0.57
CA HIS A 33 22.17 -1.44 0.50
C HIS A 33 22.45 -0.13 1.23
N LEU A 34 22.46 1.00 0.54
CA LEU A 34 22.57 2.31 1.16
C LEU A 34 21.33 2.65 1.99
N THR A 35 20.14 2.35 1.46
CA THR A 35 18.87 2.59 2.11
C THR A 35 18.72 1.77 3.40
N ALA A 36 19.14 0.50 3.38
CA ALA A 36 19.10 -0.38 4.55
C ALA A 36 19.98 0.10 5.72
N LYS A 37 20.98 0.94 5.46
CA LYS A 37 21.83 1.53 6.50
C LYS A 37 21.23 2.77 7.16
N LEU A 38 20.13 3.29 6.62
CA LEU A 38 19.48 4.49 7.18
C LEU A 38 18.56 4.10 8.35
N PRO A 39 18.58 4.86 9.48
CA PRO A 39 17.51 4.74 10.46
C PRO A 39 16.15 5.09 9.85
N PRO A 40 15.08 4.31 10.13
CA PRO A 40 15.00 3.25 11.13
C PRO A 40 15.32 1.84 10.61
N PHE A 41 15.83 1.67 9.39
CA PHE A 41 16.02 0.37 8.71
C PHE A 41 17.35 -0.31 9.06
N ASP A 42 18.26 0.38 9.72
CA ASP A 42 19.58 -0.09 10.13
C ASP A 42 19.56 -1.27 11.13
N SER A 43 18.39 -1.60 11.66
CA SER A 43 18.15 -2.82 12.45
C SER A 43 17.86 -4.06 11.60
N CYS A 44 17.61 -3.91 10.29
CA CYS A 44 17.36 -5.02 9.36
C CYS A 44 18.69 -5.54 8.78
N THR A 45 19.50 -6.25 9.58
CA THR A 45 20.90 -6.57 9.23
C THR A 45 21.06 -7.72 8.23
N ASP A 46 20.10 -8.63 8.11
CA ASP A 46 20.19 -9.86 7.29
C ASP A 46 19.29 -9.76 6.05
N PHE A 47 19.51 -8.71 5.27
CA PHE A 47 18.66 -8.42 4.12
C PHE A 47 19.38 -8.75 2.81
N PHE A 48 18.85 -9.74 2.07
CA PHE A 48 19.27 -10.10 0.73
C PHE A 48 18.21 -9.60 -0.28
N PRO A 49 18.50 -8.55 -1.07
CA PRO A 49 17.50 -7.97 -1.95
C PRO A 49 17.18 -8.86 -3.16
N LEU A 50 15.89 -9.08 -3.40
CA LEU A 50 15.36 -9.74 -4.60
C LEU A 50 15.07 -8.69 -5.68
N VAL A 51 16.09 -8.23 -6.40
CA VAL A 51 15.96 -7.14 -7.37
C VAL A 51 15.08 -7.53 -8.55
N GLU A 52 15.12 -8.80 -8.97
CA GLU A 52 14.37 -9.32 -10.12
C GLU A 52 12.85 -9.17 -9.96
N THR A 53 12.35 -9.14 -8.73
CA THR A 53 10.91 -8.98 -8.44
C THR A 53 10.38 -7.58 -8.79
N MET A 54 11.27 -6.61 -8.90
CA MET A 54 10.94 -5.20 -9.17
C MET A 54 11.20 -4.79 -10.62
N VAL A 55 11.77 -5.67 -11.44
CA VAL A 55 12.17 -5.36 -12.80
C VAL A 55 11.14 -5.86 -13.81
N SER A 56 10.65 -4.95 -14.65
CA SER A 56 9.76 -5.29 -15.78
C SER A 56 9.81 -4.20 -16.85
N ASP A 57 10.61 -4.41 -17.88
CA ASP A 57 10.76 -3.43 -18.98
C ASP A 57 9.43 -3.13 -19.71
N LYS A 58 8.54 -4.10 -19.79
CA LYS A 58 7.20 -3.94 -20.42
C LYS A 58 6.23 -3.06 -19.63
N ASP A 59 6.43 -2.95 -18.32
CA ASP A 59 5.55 -2.19 -17.39
C ASP A 59 6.15 -0.82 -17.03
N VAL A 60 7.22 -0.42 -17.71
CA VAL A 60 7.81 0.92 -17.65
C VAL A 60 7.60 1.59 -19.00
N SER A 61 6.85 2.69 -19.03
CA SER A 61 6.63 3.50 -20.22
C SER A 61 7.65 4.64 -20.31
N ASP A 62 7.27 5.83 -19.83
CA ASP A 62 8.12 7.03 -19.91
C ASP A 62 9.10 7.14 -18.73
N HIS A 63 8.67 6.71 -17.56
CA HIS A 63 9.42 6.80 -16.31
C HIS A 63 9.21 5.55 -15.48
N HIS A 64 10.29 5.07 -14.86
CA HIS A 64 10.26 3.97 -13.90
C HIS A 64 9.69 4.39 -12.54
N ALA A 65 9.51 3.44 -11.63
CA ALA A 65 9.04 3.68 -10.26
C ALA A 65 9.90 4.70 -9.49
N ILE A 66 9.30 5.37 -8.53
CA ILE A 66 10.00 6.33 -7.66
C ILE A 66 10.88 5.55 -6.68
N ILE A 67 12.17 5.79 -6.74
CA ILE A 67 13.16 5.21 -5.82
C ILE A 67 14.12 6.29 -5.31
N PRO A 68 14.79 6.04 -4.18
CA PRO A 68 15.92 6.86 -3.77
C PRO A 68 17.08 6.77 -4.79
N THR A 69 17.99 7.74 -4.75
CA THR A 69 19.17 7.78 -5.61
C THR A 69 20.45 7.50 -4.82
N MET A 70 21.57 7.36 -5.50
CA MET A 70 22.90 7.20 -4.88
C MET A 70 23.33 8.41 -4.03
N GLU A 71 22.67 9.57 -4.19
CA GLU A 71 22.97 10.77 -3.39
C GLU A 71 22.65 10.61 -1.90
N ILE A 72 21.95 9.54 -1.51
CA ILE A 72 21.74 9.17 -0.09
C ILE A 72 23.04 9.14 0.69
N GLU A 73 24.12 8.66 0.09
CA GLU A 73 25.42 8.49 0.75
C GLU A 73 25.98 9.83 1.30
N LYS A 74 25.65 10.94 0.63
CA LYS A 74 26.16 12.28 0.95
C LYS A 74 25.12 13.18 1.59
N ALA A 75 23.87 12.76 1.63
CA ALA A 75 22.75 13.61 2.01
C ALA A 75 22.58 13.70 3.54
N ASP A 76 22.33 14.89 4.04
CA ASP A 76 21.85 15.09 5.41
C ASP A 76 20.34 14.88 5.50
N ILE A 77 19.93 13.61 5.62
CA ILE A 77 18.51 13.24 5.74
C ILE A 77 17.88 13.79 7.01
N LYS A 78 18.66 13.96 8.09
CA LYS A 78 18.16 14.48 9.37
C LYS A 78 17.86 15.98 9.29
N GLY A 79 18.57 16.71 8.46
CA GLY A 79 18.34 18.14 8.20
C GLY A 79 17.18 18.45 7.29
N LEU A 80 16.53 17.47 6.67
CA LEU A 80 15.34 17.68 5.83
C LEU A 80 14.15 18.14 6.67
N PRO A 81 13.28 19.02 6.12
CA PRO A 81 11.98 19.32 6.71
C PRO A 81 11.19 18.05 7.02
N LEU A 82 10.44 18.03 8.12
CA LEU A 82 9.78 16.82 8.63
C LEU A 82 8.93 16.09 7.54
N GLY A 83 8.15 16.84 6.77
CA GLY A 83 7.31 16.24 5.70
C GLY A 83 8.14 15.63 4.57
N GLU A 84 9.23 16.28 4.17
CA GLU A 84 10.13 15.74 3.15
C GLU A 84 10.87 14.49 3.67
N ARG A 85 11.36 14.54 4.89
CA ARG A 85 12.02 13.39 5.52
C ARG A 85 11.09 12.19 5.64
N ASN A 86 9.86 12.38 6.10
CA ASN A 86 8.89 11.30 6.23
C ASN A 86 8.53 10.71 4.86
N LEU A 87 8.34 11.55 3.84
CA LEU A 87 8.09 11.08 2.48
C LEU A 87 9.30 10.33 1.91
N PHE A 88 10.51 10.84 2.11
CA PHE A 88 11.73 10.17 1.69
C PHE A 88 11.87 8.79 2.33
N LEU A 89 11.69 8.70 3.65
CA LEU A 89 11.75 7.43 4.38
C LEU A 89 10.62 6.48 3.99
N LEU A 90 9.44 6.99 3.61
CA LEU A 90 8.36 6.17 3.06
C LEU A 90 8.78 5.51 1.74
N VAL A 91 9.42 6.26 0.84
CA VAL A 91 9.94 5.71 -0.43
C VAL A 91 11.03 4.69 -0.16
N CYS A 92 11.94 4.97 0.78
CA CYS A 92 12.94 4.01 1.24
C CYS A 92 12.30 2.70 1.76
N CYS A 93 11.30 2.82 2.62
CA CYS A 93 10.54 1.67 3.14
C CYS A 93 9.93 0.85 2.00
N LYS A 94 9.28 1.51 1.03
CA LYS A 94 8.64 0.81 -0.10
C LYS A 94 9.66 0.11 -1.00
N LEU A 95 10.82 0.70 -1.25
CA LEU A 95 11.90 0.04 -1.98
C LEU A 95 12.40 -1.21 -1.24
N LEU A 96 12.67 -1.11 0.06
CA LEU A 96 13.11 -2.24 0.87
C LEU A 96 12.03 -3.34 0.95
N CYS A 97 10.76 -2.98 1.13
CA CYS A 97 9.66 -3.95 1.13
C CYS A 97 9.51 -4.67 -0.22
N ALA A 98 9.68 -3.94 -1.34
CA ALA A 98 9.54 -4.51 -2.68
C ALA A 98 10.67 -5.49 -3.03
N SER A 99 11.86 -5.30 -2.44
CA SER A 99 13.03 -6.15 -2.64
C SER A 99 13.20 -7.23 -1.57
N ALA A 100 12.32 -7.30 -0.57
CA ALA A 100 12.38 -8.27 0.51
C ALA A 100 11.68 -9.59 0.14
N GLU A 101 11.98 -10.63 0.92
CA GLU A 101 11.28 -11.90 0.83
C GLU A 101 9.77 -11.73 0.99
N PRO A 102 8.96 -12.57 0.35
CA PRO A 102 7.51 -12.51 0.44
C PRO A 102 7.02 -12.82 1.85
N TYR A 103 5.90 -12.20 2.21
CA TYR A 103 5.14 -12.59 3.39
C TYR A 103 4.40 -13.90 3.11
N VAL A 104 4.73 -14.95 3.86
CA VAL A 104 4.18 -16.29 3.66
C VAL A 104 3.30 -16.69 4.84
N TYR A 105 2.10 -17.16 4.57
CA TYR A 105 1.17 -17.61 5.60
C TYR A 105 0.27 -18.74 5.10
N GLU A 106 -0.21 -19.54 6.04
CA GLU A 106 -1.27 -20.53 5.85
C GLU A 106 -2.61 -19.98 6.30
N THR A 107 -3.66 -20.28 5.54
CA THR A 107 -5.04 -20.04 5.99
C THR A 107 -5.68 -21.37 6.37
N VAL A 108 -6.26 -21.42 7.56
CA VAL A 108 -7.00 -22.57 8.05
C VAL A 108 -8.48 -22.21 8.10
N THR A 109 -9.32 -23.08 7.54
CA THR A 109 -10.75 -22.99 7.67
C THR A 109 -11.22 -24.27 8.34
N ALA A 110 -11.74 -24.16 9.56
CA ALA A 110 -12.35 -25.26 10.29
C ALA A 110 -13.88 -25.16 10.17
N THR A 111 -14.51 -26.27 9.82
CA THR A 111 -15.98 -26.39 9.76
C THR A 111 -16.42 -27.33 10.87
N PHE A 112 -17.33 -26.89 11.71
CA PHE A 112 -17.88 -27.64 12.82
C PHE A 112 -19.34 -27.93 12.55
N ASP A 113 -19.78 -29.17 12.82
CA ASP A 113 -21.19 -29.52 12.88
C ASP A 113 -21.66 -29.50 14.34
N CYS A 114 -22.74 -28.78 14.61
CA CYS A 114 -23.39 -28.77 15.90
C CYS A 114 -24.92 -28.97 15.71
N CYS A 115 -25.40 -30.17 16.04
CA CYS A 115 -26.82 -30.52 15.92
C CYS A 115 -27.40 -30.27 14.50
N GLY A 116 -26.63 -30.56 13.45
CA GLY A 116 -27.03 -30.35 12.05
C GLY A 116 -26.89 -28.91 11.54
N HIS A 117 -26.26 -28.03 12.33
CA HIS A 117 -25.90 -26.66 11.93
C HIS A 117 -24.39 -26.54 11.73
N SER A 118 -23.99 -25.95 10.61
CA SER A 118 -22.59 -25.77 10.25
C SER A 118 -22.08 -24.42 10.73
N PHE A 119 -20.96 -24.42 11.45
CA PHE A 119 -20.22 -23.26 11.91
C PHE A 119 -18.84 -23.25 11.28
N THR A 120 -18.35 -22.08 10.87
CA THR A 120 -17.05 -21.97 10.23
C THR A 120 -16.18 -21.00 11.01
N ALA A 121 -14.97 -21.44 11.36
CA ALA A 121 -13.91 -20.59 11.89
C ALA A 121 -12.78 -20.46 10.88
N LYS A 122 -12.24 -19.26 10.73
CA LYS A 122 -11.09 -18.98 9.86
C LYS A 122 -9.94 -18.43 10.68
N GLY A 123 -8.77 -18.98 10.47
CA GLY A 123 -7.55 -18.51 11.10
C GLY A 123 -6.42 -18.37 10.11
N LYS A 124 -5.35 -17.71 10.55
CA LYS A 124 -4.15 -17.47 9.78
C LYS A 124 -2.93 -17.81 10.64
N ARG A 125 -2.00 -18.56 10.08
CA ARG A 125 -0.70 -18.86 10.67
C ARG A 125 0.40 -18.28 9.81
N VAL A 126 1.17 -17.36 10.37
CA VAL A 126 2.30 -16.75 9.66
C VAL A 126 3.47 -17.72 9.66
N LEU A 127 4.03 -17.99 8.48
CA LEU A 127 5.20 -18.85 8.29
C LEU A 127 6.48 -18.03 8.12
N ALA A 128 6.39 -16.89 7.42
CA ALA A 128 7.49 -15.94 7.26
C ALA A 128 6.95 -14.51 7.22
N GLU A 129 7.53 -13.62 8.01
CA GLU A 129 7.14 -12.21 8.08
C GLU A 129 7.52 -11.45 6.80
N GLY A 130 8.63 -11.81 6.17
CA GLY A 130 9.09 -11.20 4.93
C GLY A 130 9.10 -9.67 4.98
N TRP A 131 8.62 -9.03 3.93
CA TRP A 131 8.58 -7.56 3.81
C TRP A 131 7.78 -6.85 4.93
N ARG A 132 6.87 -7.55 5.62
CA ARG A 132 6.04 -6.96 6.69
C ARG A 132 6.87 -6.52 7.89
N GLU A 133 7.99 -7.15 8.14
CA GLU A 133 8.89 -6.75 9.23
C GLU A 133 9.42 -5.32 8.99
N ILE A 134 9.83 -5.02 7.77
CA ILE A 134 10.32 -3.69 7.37
C ILE A 134 9.21 -2.64 7.50
N ASP A 135 8.00 -2.94 7.00
CA ASP A 135 6.84 -2.04 7.12
C ASP A 135 6.47 -1.79 8.59
N ARG A 136 6.55 -2.81 9.44
CA ARG A 136 6.31 -2.71 10.88
C ARG A 136 7.31 -1.79 11.59
N ILE A 137 8.60 -1.90 11.26
CA ILE A 137 9.66 -1.02 11.79
C ILE A 137 9.38 0.43 11.40
N PHE A 138 9.02 0.68 10.15
CA PHE A 138 8.71 2.03 9.68
C PHE A 138 7.45 2.61 10.33
N ARG A 139 6.38 1.83 10.47
CA ARG A 139 5.15 2.26 11.18
C ARG A 139 5.42 2.57 12.64
N ALA A 140 6.22 1.75 13.32
CA ALA A 140 6.64 2.02 14.69
C ALA A 140 7.43 3.33 14.81
N PHE A 141 8.31 3.60 13.85
CA PHE A 141 9.04 4.87 13.76
C PHE A 141 8.11 6.07 13.60
N LEU A 142 7.04 5.95 12.80
CA LEU A 142 6.00 6.97 12.64
C LEU A 142 5.04 7.06 13.82
N LYS A 143 5.16 6.17 14.82
CA LYS A 143 4.23 6.04 15.97
C LYS A 143 2.80 5.74 15.52
N GLU A 144 2.63 5.07 14.39
CA GLU A 144 1.34 4.56 13.95
C GLU A 144 0.92 3.36 14.81
N LYS A 145 -0.38 3.22 15.05
CA LYS A 145 -0.90 2.01 15.68
C LYS A 145 -0.62 0.82 14.77
N PRO A 146 -0.25 -0.35 15.33
CA PRO A 146 -0.20 -1.57 14.55
C PRO A 146 -1.53 -1.75 13.81
N ALA A 147 -1.47 -2.17 12.55
CA ALA A 147 -2.67 -2.60 11.86
C ALA A 147 -3.29 -3.75 12.68
N ASP A 148 -4.62 -3.73 12.84
CA ASP A 148 -5.35 -4.79 13.54
C ASP A 148 -4.86 -6.14 13.02
N GLY A 149 -4.54 -7.04 13.97
CA GLY A 149 -3.88 -8.30 13.66
C GLY A 149 -4.63 -9.11 12.59
N ASP A 150 -3.89 -9.72 11.74
CA ASP A 150 -4.39 -10.69 10.75
C ASP A 150 -5.14 -11.81 11.45
N GLY A 151 -6.43 -11.78 11.53
CA GLY A 151 -7.33 -12.84 12.00
C GLY A 151 -6.78 -13.72 13.14
N GLY A 152 -7.62 -14.20 14.02
CA GLY A 152 -7.17 -15.03 15.15
C GLY A 152 -6.37 -16.25 14.70
N THR A 153 -5.36 -16.61 15.47
CA THR A 153 -4.70 -17.90 15.31
C THR A 153 -5.65 -18.97 15.81
N LEU A 154 -6.04 -19.90 14.95
CA LEU A 154 -6.80 -21.07 15.38
C LEU A 154 -5.85 -22.08 16.03
N PRO A 155 -6.30 -22.81 17.07
CA PRO A 155 -5.57 -23.98 17.55
C PRO A 155 -5.52 -25.07 16.49
N ASP A 156 -4.63 -26.04 16.68
CA ASP A 156 -4.55 -27.21 15.81
C ASP A 156 -5.79 -28.08 16.00
N PHE A 157 -6.50 -28.37 14.90
CA PHE A 157 -7.65 -29.26 14.85
C PHE A 157 -7.33 -30.52 14.04
N THR A 158 -7.92 -31.64 14.45
CA THR A 158 -7.92 -32.86 13.67
C THR A 158 -9.32 -33.15 13.15
N GLU A 159 -9.42 -33.70 11.94
CA GLU A 159 -10.69 -34.09 11.34
C GLU A 159 -11.39 -35.13 12.23
N GLY A 160 -12.68 -34.95 12.48
CA GLY A 160 -13.47 -35.79 13.37
C GLY A 160 -13.28 -35.53 14.86
N GLN A 161 -12.52 -34.51 15.24
CA GLN A 161 -12.38 -34.10 16.66
C GLN A 161 -13.75 -33.61 17.20
N THR A 162 -14.09 -34.09 18.41
CA THR A 162 -15.32 -33.68 19.11
C THR A 162 -15.01 -32.70 20.22
N PHE A 163 -15.91 -31.77 20.46
CA PHE A 163 -15.83 -30.78 21.50
C PHE A 163 -17.08 -30.85 22.37
N ASP A 164 -16.88 -30.99 23.67
CA ASP A 164 -17.97 -30.98 24.65
C ASP A 164 -18.17 -29.56 25.20
N GLY A 165 -19.43 -29.24 25.52
CA GLY A 165 -19.77 -27.98 26.18
C GLY A 165 -19.73 -26.72 25.29
N ALA A 166 -20.03 -26.87 24.00
CA ALA A 166 -20.12 -25.73 23.10
C ALA A 166 -21.27 -24.77 23.49
N GLU A 167 -20.97 -23.50 23.63
CA GLU A 167 -21.95 -22.43 23.82
C GLU A 167 -22.19 -21.70 22.50
N VAL A 168 -23.45 -21.53 22.13
CA VAL A 168 -23.86 -20.82 20.91
C VAL A 168 -24.60 -19.52 21.30
N ALA A 169 -24.16 -18.41 20.76
CA ALA A 169 -24.79 -17.11 20.92
C ALA A 169 -25.19 -16.52 19.57
N VAL A 170 -26.36 -15.89 19.51
CA VAL A 170 -26.78 -15.12 18.34
C VAL A 170 -26.41 -13.66 18.55
N THR A 171 -25.67 -13.10 17.59
CA THR A 171 -25.33 -11.67 17.57
C THR A 171 -25.94 -11.02 16.34
N GLU A 172 -26.55 -9.85 16.52
CA GLU A 172 -27.10 -9.07 15.43
C GLU A 172 -26.05 -8.06 14.92
N HIS A 173 -25.84 -8.03 13.61
CA HIS A 173 -24.94 -7.10 12.95
C HIS A 173 -25.65 -6.44 11.78
N PHE A 174 -25.39 -5.15 11.58
CA PHE A 174 -25.88 -4.39 10.45
C PHE A 174 -24.78 -4.20 9.41
N THR A 175 -25.13 -4.34 8.13
CA THR A 175 -24.23 -3.96 7.05
C THR A 175 -23.93 -2.47 7.10
N GLN A 176 -22.70 -2.11 6.81
CA GLN A 176 -22.28 -0.73 6.74
C GLN A 176 -22.21 -0.28 5.27
N PRO A 177 -22.58 0.97 4.95
CA PRO A 177 -22.38 1.50 3.61
C PRO A 177 -20.89 1.53 3.26
N PRO A 178 -20.54 1.58 1.95
CA PRO A 178 -19.16 1.79 1.53
C PRO A 178 -18.57 3.03 2.20
N LYS A 179 -17.30 2.92 2.62
CA LYS A 179 -16.61 4.07 3.24
C LYS A 179 -16.43 5.18 2.18
N PRO A 180 -16.55 6.45 2.58
CA PRO A 180 -16.20 7.57 1.71
C PRO A 180 -14.76 7.43 1.19
N TYR A 181 -14.50 7.96 0.01
CA TYR A 181 -13.13 7.99 -0.52
C TYR A 181 -12.21 8.81 0.36
N THR A 182 -10.99 8.35 0.49
CA THR A 182 -9.84 9.15 0.91
C THR A 182 -9.13 9.67 -0.35
N GLU A 183 -8.15 10.57 -0.22
CA GLU A 183 -7.35 11.00 -1.38
C GLU A 183 -6.66 9.83 -2.06
N ASP A 184 -6.08 8.91 -1.29
CA ASP A 184 -5.44 7.70 -1.80
C ASP A 184 -6.40 6.80 -2.57
N THR A 185 -7.56 6.47 -1.97
CA THR A 185 -8.54 5.60 -2.62
C THR A 185 -9.21 6.26 -3.82
N LEU A 186 -9.37 7.60 -3.82
CA LEU A 186 -9.88 8.31 -4.98
C LEU A 186 -8.86 8.36 -6.12
N LEU A 187 -7.59 8.60 -5.83
CA LEU A 187 -6.51 8.53 -6.83
C LEU A 187 -6.45 7.14 -7.47
N SER A 188 -6.54 6.08 -6.67
CA SER A 188 -6.60 4.70 -7.17
C SER A 188 -7.84 4.43 -8.01
N ALA A 189 -9.00 4.95 -7.62
CA ALA A 189 -10.24 4.84 -8.40
C ALA A 189 -10.14 5.59 -9.74
N MET A 190 -9.53 6.78 -9.75
CA MET A 190 -9.28 7.53 -10.99
C MET A 190 -8.33 6.78 -11.93
N GLU A 191 -7.28 6.16 -11.40
CA GLU A 191 -6.32 5.36 -12.18
C GLU A 191 -7.00 4.14 -12.82
N ASN A 192 -7.91 3.51 -12.09
CA ASN A 192 -8.57 2.29 -12.53
C ASN A 192 -9.91 2.52 -13.27
N ALA A 193 -10.35 3.77 -13.38
CA ALA A 193 -11.61 4.10 -14.04
C ALA A 193 -11.63 3.60 -15.50
N GLY A 194 -12.73 2.98 -15.90
CA GLY A 194 -12.93 2.46 -17.26
C GLY A 194 -12.24 1.13 -17.56
N LYS A 195 -11.55 0.50 -16.59
CA LYS A 195 -10.90 -0.80 -16.83
C LYS A 195 -11.86 -1.92 -17.21
N GLU A 196 -13.07 -1.88 -16.66
CA GLU A 196 -14.12 -2.90 -16.93
C GLU A 196 -14.78 -2.71 -18.30
N ASP A 197 -14.77 -1.47 -18.83
CA ASP A 197 -15.42 -1.09 -20.07
C ASP A 197 -14.48 -1.05 -21.29
N THR A 198 -13.18 -1.28 -21.07
CA THR A 198 -12.14 -1.15 -22.11
C THR A 198 -11.65 -2.52 -22.55
N PRO A 199 -11.60 -2.83 -23.88
CA PRO A 199 -11.00 -4.07 -24.40
C PRO A 199 -9.56 -4.28 -23.91
N GLU A 200 -9.12 -5.55 -23.79
CA GLU A 200 -7.80 -5.89 -23.23
C GLU A 200 -6.61 -5.29 -23.99
N ASP A 201 -6.78 -5.03 -25.29
CA ASP A 201 -5.80 -4.51 -26.22
C ASP A 201 -5.83 -2.97 -26.34
N ALA A 202 -6.76 -2.27 -25.67
CA ALA A 202 -6.82 -0.82 -25.70
C ALA A 202 -6.01 -0.19 -24.56
N GLU A 203 -5.36 0.95 -24.85
CA GLU A 203 -4.59 1.71 -23.87
C GLU A 203 -5.52 2.26 -22.75
N ARG A 204 -5.37 1.74 -21.54
CA ARG A 204 -6.20 2.08 -20.39
C ARG A 204 -5.61 3.26 -19.65
N LYS A 205 -6.15 4.46 -19.87
CA LYS A 205 -5.61 5.71 -19.27
C LYS A 205 -6.25 6.14 -17.95
N GLY A 206 -7.40 5.57 -17.57
CA GLY A 206 -8.17 6.05 -16.43
C GLY A 206 -8.63 7.50 -16.58
N LEU A 207 -8.94 8.16 -15.46
CA LEU A 207 -9.29 9.57 -15.40
C LEU A 207 -8.05 10.42 -15.05
N GLY A 208 -7.65 11.31 -15.95
CA GLY A 208 -6.46 12.14 -15.79
C GLY A 208 -5.15 11.36 -15.87
N THR A 209 -4.05 12.05 -15.65
CA THR A 209 -2.70 11.48 -15.62
C THR A 209 -2.12 11.54 -14.20
N PRO A 210 -1.03 10.82 -13.88
CA PRO A 210 -0.34 10.96 -12.59
C PRO A 210 0.00 12.41 -12.24
N ALA A 211 0.31 13.22 -13.25
CA ALA A 211 0.64 14.63 -13.06
C ALA A 211 -0.58 15.53 -12.73
N THR A 212 -1.79 15.13 -13.12
CA THR A 212 -2.99 15.98 -13.06
C THR A 212 -4.02 15.56 -12.01
N ARG A 213 -4.07 14.27 -11.62
CA ARG A 213 -5.09 13.73 -10.70
C ARG A 213 -5.16 14.49 -9.39
N ALA A 214 -4.01 14.70 -8.73
CA ALA A 214 -3.98 15.45 -7.47
C ALA A 214 -4.48 16.89 -7.63
N ALA A 215 -4.09 17.57 -8.71
CA ALA A 215 -4.55 18.94 -9.00
C ALA A 215 -6.05 18.99 -9.29
N ILE A 216 -6.64 17.95 -9.86
CA ILE A 216 -8.10 17.85 -10.07
C ILE A 216 -8.82 17.78 -8.74
N ILE A 217 -8.35 16.94 -7.80
CA ILE A 217 -8.93 16.83 -6.46
C ILE A 217 -8.86 18.18 -5.73
N GLU A 218 -7.69 18.86 -5.78
CA GLU A 218 -7.54 20.20 -5.18
C GLU A 218 -8.51 21.22 -5.77
N LYS A 219 -8.72 21.21 -7.10
CA LYS A 219 -9.69 22.08 -7.76
C LYS A 219 -11.12 21.80 -7.31
N LEU A 220 -11.52 20.54 -7.15
CA LEU A 220 -12.86 20.19 -6.67
C LEU A 220 -13.08 20.67 -5.23
N VAL A 221 -12.06 20.56 -4.37
CA VAL A 221 -12.12 21.07 -2.99
C VAL A 221 -12.17 22.61 -3.00
N ALA A 222 -11.29 23.27 -3.75
CA ALA A 222 -11.26 24.74 -3.85
C ALA A 222 -12.56 25.35 -4.42
N ALA A 223 -13.20 24.64 -5.36
CA ALA A 223 -14.48 25.03 -5.93
C ALA A 223 -15.68 24.74 -5.00
N GLY A 224 -15.47 24.08 -3.88
CA GLY A 224 -16.51 23.72 -2.91
C GLY A 224 -17.44 22.59 -3.35
N PHE A 225 -17.07 21.79 -4.34
CA PHE A 225 -17.83 20.60 -4.74
C PHE A 225 -17.54 19.40 -3.87
N VAL A 226 -16.36 19.36 -3.24
CA VAL A 226 -15.92 18.32 -2.30
C VAL A 226 -15.35 19.00 -1.06
N GLU A 227 -15.60 18.47 0.12
CA GLU A 227 -14.99 18.91 1.38
C GLU A 227 -14.15 17.79 2.01
N ARG A 228 -13.10 18.16 2.75
CA ARG A 228 -12.29 17.23 3.54
C ARG A 228 -12.84 17.13 4.95
N LYS A 229 -13.26 15.91 5.37
CA LYS A 229 -13.61 15.60 6.77
C LYS A 229 -12.62 14.58 7.33
N GLY A 230 -11.60 15.07 8.03
CA GLY A 230 -10.47 14.25 8.44
C GLY A 230 -9.70 13.74 7.21
N LYS A 231 -9.61 12.42 7.03
CA LYS A 231 -9.01 11.79 5.85
C LYS A 231 -10.00 11.56 4.70
N SER A 232 -11.31 11.75 4.92
CA SER A 232 -12.36 11.43 3.95
C SER A 232 -12.69 12.63 3.07
N LEU A 233 -12.99 12.35 1.81
CA LEU A 233 -13.52 13.28 0.82
C LEU A 233 -15.04 13.10 0.75
N ILE A 234 -15.79 14.16 1.05
CA ILE A 234 -17.25 14.14 1.09
C ILE A 234 -17.79 15.09 0.02
N PRO A 235 -18.68 14.63 -0.89
CA PRO A 235 -19.31 15.51 -1.83
C PRO A 235 -20.23 16.52 -1.10
N THR A 236 -20.18 17.78 -1.50
CA THR A 236 -21.07 18.81 -0.97
C THR A 236 -22.42 18.78 -1.74
N LYS A 237 -23.43 19.49 -1.21
CA LYS A 237 -24.68 19.65 -1.93
C LYS A 237 -24.50 20.26 -3.32
N ALA A 238 -23.57 21.20 -3.47
CA ALA A 238 -23.23 21.79 -4.77
C ALA A 238 -22.60 20.76 -5.72
N GLY A 239 -21.71 19.91 -5.21
CA GLY A 239 -21.10 18.83 -5.99
C GLY A 239 -22.14 17.78 -6.45
N ILE A 240 -23.04 17.37 -5.56
CA ILE A 240 -24.12 16.44 -5.89
C ILE A 240 -25.05 17.05 -6.96
N ASN A 241 -25.46 18.30 -6.77
CA ASN A 241 -26.30 19.00 -7.74
C ASN A 241 -25.64 19.08 -9.12
N LEU A 242 -24.35 19.38 -9.19
CA LEU A 242 -23.62 19.44 -10.47
C LEU A 242 -23.71 18.13 -11.23
N VAL A 243 -23.44 17.00 -10.56
CA VAL A 243 -23.49 15.66 -11.18
C VAL A 243 -24.93 15.24 -11.57
N THR A 244 -25.94 15.73 -10.84
CA THR A 244 -27.34 15.41 -11.13
C THR A 244 -27.86 16.11 -12.38
N VAL A 245 -27.27 17.25 -12.76
CA VAL A 245 -27.68 18.06 -13.92
C VAL A 245 -26.95 17.64 -15.21
N LEU A 246 -25.79 16.98 -15.09
CA LEU A 246 -25.01 16.45 -16.21
C LEU A 246 -25.57 15.11 -16.71
#